data_efb4bde7921c36560b9418652abf1dcd
#
_entry.id   efb4bde7921c36560b9418652abf1dcd
#
_cell.length_a   1.000
_cell.length_b   1.000
_cell.length_c   1.000
_cell.angle_alpha   90.00
_cell.angle_beta   90.00
_cell.angle_gamma   90.00
#
_symmetry.space_group_name_H-M   'P 1'
#
loop_
_entity.id
_entity.type
_entity.pdbx_description
1 polymer ?
#
loop_
_entity_poly.entity_id
_entity_poly.type
_entity_poly.pdbx_seq_one_letter_code
_entity_poly.pdbx_strand_id
1 'polypeptide(L)'
;LPIWLSRCLESICSQTYQELEIIVLNDGSTDDSLAICEQFRAKDPRLVVVDKENEGVSRTRNAGLALAQGDYIQFADSDDVLDPDYTQNLVQAALQHSADLVIAPYWMVIPSNSSKTGHALETLQESLGIEPEAPKTEVHKYGFLPQGVYSREDYARRLMQQPASFYYGVLWNKLYRREIIAENQLGFAPDVHWAEDLLFNMGYLEHAEVFVSIPDAGYHYIQNPKSICHTQIDLRGIVENKTQVFQLFKEVYTRLGLYEELQPQD
;
A
#
# COMPACT_ATOMS: atom_id res chain seq x y z
N LEU A 1 4.18 9.52 15.28
CA LEU A 1 4.74 9.11 13.99
C LEU A 1 6.27 8.89 14.00
N PRO A 2 7.11 9.68 14.71
CA PRO A 2 8.57 9.64 14.58
C PRO A 2 9.25 8.27 14.72
N ILE A 3 8.81 7.44 15.66
CA ILE A 3 9.41 6.11 15.91
C ILE A 3 9.11 5.15 14.74
N TRP A 4 7.90 5.18 14.20
CA TRP A 4 7.50 4.34 13.07
C TRP A 4 8.23 4.75 11.80
N LEU A 5 8.30 6.05 11.52
CA LEU A 5 9.03 6.61 10.38
C LEU A 5 10.50 6.19 10.37
N SER A 6 11.18 6.25 11.53
CA SER A 6 12.59 5.80 11.62
C SER A 6 12.74 4.33 11.26
N ARG A 7 11.85 3.45 11.74
CA ARG A 7 11.86 2.02 11.43
C ARG A 7 11.55 1.74 9.97
N CYS A 8 10.59 2.46 9.39
CA CYS A 8 10.26 2.40 7.98
C CYS A 8 11.47 2.74 7.11
N LEU A 9 12.08 3.91 7.33
CA LEU A 9 13.26 4.36 6.59
C LEU A 9 14.45 3.42 6.76
N GLU A 10 14.69 2.91 7.97
CA GLU A 10 15.74 1.91 8.23
C GLU A 10 15.52 0.64 7.40
N SER A 11 14.28 0.13 7.33
CA SER A 11 13.93 -1.05 6.56
C SER A 11 14.09 -0.84 5.05
N ILE A 12 13.78 0.36 4.54
CA ILE A 12 13.95 0.73 3.12
C ILE A 12 15.43 0.91 2.78
N CYS A 13 16.19 1.63 3.61
CA CYS A 13 17.63 1.87 3.37
C CYS A 13 18.46 0.57 3.46
N SER A 14 18.00 -0.42 4.24
CA SER A 14 18.66 -1.72 4.42
C SER A 14 18.25 -2.79 3.42
N GLN A 15 17.46 -2.46 2.39
CA GLN A 15 17.09 -3.42 1.35
C GLN A 15 18.33 -3.99 0.66
N THR A 16 18.32 -5.32 0.39
CA THR A 16 19.41 -6.02 -0.31
C THR A 16 19.55 -5.59 -1.77
N TYR A 17 18.45 -5.18 -2.41
CA TYR A 17 18.47 -4.56 -3.72
C TYR A 17 19.02 -3.13 -3.63
N GLN A 18 20.16 -2.86 -4.28
CA GLN A 18 20.89 -1.60 -4.12
C GLN A 18 20.52 -0.51 -5.13
N GLU A 19 20.03 -0.90 -6.31
CA GLU A 19 19.68 0.03 -7.40
C GLU A 19 18.31 0.70 -7.10
N LEU A 20 18.27 1.47 -6.01
CA LEU A 20 17.08 2.17 -5.52
C LEU A 20 17.26 3.68 -5.60
N GLU A 21 16.22 4.35 -6.03
CA GLU A 21 15.93 5.75 -5.75
C GLU A 21 14.86 5.79 -4.64
N ILE A 22 15.15 6.45 -3.52
CA ILE A 22 14.25 6.52 -2.36
C ILE A 22 13.73 7.94 -2.26
N ILE A 23 12.45 8.15 -2.61
CA ILE A 23 11.82 9.48 -2.60
C ILE A 23 10.93 9.57 -1.37
N VAL A 24 11.30 10.44 -0.42
CA VAL A 24 10.55 10.70 0.81
C VAL A 24 9.85 12.05 0.69
N LEU A 25 8.54 12.05 0.81
CA LEU A 25 7.71 13.24 0.68
C LEU A 25 7.15 13.62 2.03
N ASN A 26 7.58 14.77 2.57
CA ASN A 26 7.01 15.35 3.77
C ASN A 26 5.86 16.30 3.38
N ASP A 27 4.63 15.91 3.68
CA ASP A 27 3.43 16.68 3.36
C ASP A 27 3.02 17.61 4.52
N GLY A 28 3.95 18.51 4.88
CA GLY A 28 3.73 19.53 5.90
C GLY A 28 3.59 18.98 7.32
N SER A 29 4.39 17.98 7.72
CA SER A 29 4.39 17.46 9.09
C SER A 29 4.81 18.54 10.09
N THR A 30 4.15 18.55 11.24
CA THR A 30 4.39 19.52 12.33
C THR A 30 5.19 18.93 13.50
N ASP A 31 5.56 17.65 13.41
CA ASP A 31 6.39 16.91 14.37
C ASP A 31 7.83 16.76 13.86
N ASP A 32 8.64 15.93 14.50
CA ASP A 32 10.05 15.70 14.15
C ASP A 32 10.26 14.89 12.86
N SER A 33 9.21 14.61 12.09
CA SER A 33 9.30 13.76 10.89
C SER A 33 10.29 14.28 9.86
N LEU A 34 10.27 15.57 9.54
CA LEU A 34 11.22 16.16 8.60
C LEU A 34 12.67 16.03 9.09
N ALA A 35 12.94 16.27 10.38
CA ALA A 35 14.28 16.15 10.94
C ALA A 35 14.81 14.70 10.86
N ILE A 36 13.94 13.71 11.02
CA ILE A 36 14.27 12.29 10.85
C ILE A 36 14.62 11.99 9.39
N CYS A 37 13.79 12.43 8.44
CA CYS A 37 14.05 12.25 7.00
C CYS A 37 15.43 12.83 6.60
N GLU A 38 15.77 14.02 7.08
CA GLU A 38 17.05 14.67 6.82
C GLU A 38 18.24 13.90 7.43
N GLN A 39 18.07 13.27 8.59
CA GLN A 39 19.11 12.42 9.19
C GLN A 39 19.38 11.17 8.34
N PHE A 40 18.36 10.57 7.72
CA PHE A 40 18.53 9.45 6.80
C PHE A 40 19.13 9.90 5.48
N ARG A 41 18.70 11.03 4.91
CA ARG A 41 19.30 11.62 3.70
C ARG A 41 20.78 11.86 3.85
N ALA A 42 21.23 12.30 5.03
CA ALA A 42 22.66 12.54 5.29
C ALA A 42 23.49 11.24 5.31
N LYS A 43 22.87 10.08 5.50
CA LYS A 43 23.53 8.76 5.62
C LYS A 43 23.41 7.93 4.34
N ASP A 44 22.35 8.10 3.56
CA ASP A 44 22.07 7.32 2.36
C ASP A 44 21.91 8.23 1.14
N PRO A 45 22.87 8.22 0.18
CA PRO A 45 22.84 9.10 -0.99
C PRO A 45 21.71 8.77 -1.98
N ARG A 46 21.07 7.60 -1.86
CA ARG A 46 19.91 7.19 -2.68
C ARG A 46 18.63 7.91 -2.24
N LEU A 47 18.61 8.53 -1.06
CA LEU A 47 17.43 9.11 -0.44
C LEU A 47 17.31 10.60 -0.76
N VAL A 48 16.20 10.98 -1.38
CA VAL A 48 15.81 12.35 -1.67
C VAL A 48 14.64 12.73 -0.77
N VAL A 49 14.75 13.85 -0.06
CA VAL A 49 13.66 14.41 0.77
C VAL A 49 13.05 15.60 0.05
N VAL A 50 11.74 15.58 -0.10
CA VAL A 50 10.95 16.70 -0.62
C VAL A 50 10.03 17.20 0.50
N ASP A 51 10.29 18.42 0.96
CA ASP A 51 9.47 19.09 1.96
C ASP A 51 8.49 20.04 1.26
N LYS A 52 7.20 19.92 1.53
CA LYS A 52 6.14 20.67 0.89
C LYS A 52 5.03 21.04 1.88
N GLU A 53 4.22 22.03 1.55
CA GLU A 53 2.99 22.31 2.28
C GLU A 53 2.03 21.13 2.20
N ASN A 54 1.18 20.97 3.23
CA ASN A 54 0.20 19.89 3.26
C ASN A 54 -0.87 20.08 2.17
N GLU A 55 -0.92 19.14 1.24
CA GLU A 55 -1.89 19.11 0.14
C GLU A 55 -2.68 17.79 0.09
N GLY A 56 -2.40 16.88 1.02
CA GLY A 56 -3.03 15.58 1.14
C GLY A 56 -2.34 14.47 0.33
N VAL A 57 -2.71 13.23 0.65
CA VAL A 57 -2.03 12.01 0.19
C VAL A 57 -1.99 11.87 -1.33
N SER A 58 -3.08 12.16 -2.04
CA SER A 58 -3.17 12.04 -3.50
C SER A 58 -2.20 12.98 -4.22
N ARG A 59 -2.15 14.26 -3.83
CA ARG A 59 -1.21 15.22 -4.43
C ARG A 59 0.23 14.91 -4.09
N THR A 60 0.46 14.45 -2.87
CA THR A 60 1.79 14.03 -2.42
C THR A 60 2.29 12.81 -3.20
N ARG A 61 1.46 11.79 -3.40
CA ARG A 61 1.81 10.65 -4.26
C ARG A 61 2.03 11.05 -5.71
N ASN A 62 1.22 11.96 -6.27
CA ASN A 62 1.43 12.50 -7.63
C ASN A 62 2.78 13.23 -7.76
N ALA A 63 3.18 13.98 -6.74
CA ALA A 63 4.51 14.61 -6.72
C ALA A 63 5.63 13.55 -6.72
N GLY A 64 5.47 12.45 -5.99
CA GLY A 64 6.39 11.31 -6.02
C GLY A 64 6.48 10.66 -7.40
N LEU A 65 5.33 10.40 -8.03
CA LEU A 65 5.28 9.86 -9.40
C LEU A 65 6.01 10.75 -10.41
N ALA A 66 5.86 12.07 -10.29
CA ALA A 66 6.51 13.03 -11.19
C ALA A 66 8.04 13.09 -11.02
N LEU A 67 8.56 12.74 -9.84
CA LEU A 67 9.98 12.74 -9.54
C LEU A 67 10.65 11.40 -9.85
N ALA A 68 9.92 10.31 -9.81
CA ALA A 68 10.44 8.96 -9.97
C ALA A 68 11.10 8.74 -11.34
N GLN A 69 12.32 8.19 -11.36
CA GLN A 69 13.13 7.92 -12.56
C GLN A 69 13.38 6.43 -12.79
N GLY A 70 13.21 5.58 -11.76
CA GLY A 70 13.39 4.14 -11.85
C GLY A 70 12.45 3.48 -12.86
N ASP A 71 12.78 2.28 -13.33
CA ASP A 71 11.95 1.52 -14.27
C ASP A 71 10.66 1.02 -13.63
N TYR A 72 10.70 0.81 -12.32
CA TYR A 72 9.57 0.36 -11.50
C TYR A 72 9.34 1.30 -10.31
N ILE A 73 8.10 1.34 -9.83
CA ILE A 73 7.67 2.11 -8.65
C ILE A 73 7.13 1.15 -7.60
N GLN A 74 7.64 1.30 -6.38
CA GLN A 74 7.13 0.66 -5.17
C GLN A 74 6.71 1.74 -4.18
N PHE A 75 5.48 1.63 -3.64
CA PHE A 75 5.00 2.51 -2.59
C PHE A 75 5.29 1.91 -1.22
N ALA A 76 5.51 2.77 -0.23
CA ALA A 76 5.62 2.37 1.17
C ALA A 76 4.96 3.43 2.05
N ASP A 77 4.16 3.00 3.01
CA ASP A 77 3.58 3.88 4.02
C ASP A 77 4.57 4.08 5.18
N SER A 78 4.59 5.27 5.75
CA SER A 78 5.64 5.70 6.71
C SER A 78 5.58 5.03 8.08
N ASP A 79 4.55 4.24 8.35
CA ASP A 79 4.35 3.49 9.59
C ASP A 79 4.55 1.97 9.43
N ASP A 80 4.94 1.52 8.22
CA ASP A 80 5.13 0.12 7.88
C ASP A 80 6.61 -0.28 7.84
N VAL A 81 6.89 -1.58 7.66
CA VAL A 81 8.25 -2.13 7.65
C VAL A 81 8.37 -3.16 6.53
N LEU A 82 9.53 -3.19 5.86
CA LEU A 82 9.86 -4.15 4.81
C LEU A 82 10.91 -5.14 5.28
N ASP A 83 10.77 -6.42 4.89
CA ASP A 83 11.84 -7.40 5.04
C ASP A 83 13.02 -7.05 4.11
N PRO A 84 14.28 -7.39 4.47
CA PRO A 84 15.47 -6.93 3.75
C PRO A 84 15.53 -7.29 2.26
N ASP A 85 14.95 -8.40 1.86
CA ASP A 85 14.95 -8.93 0.48
C ASP A 85 13.63 -8.72 -0.26
N TYR A 86 12.68 -7.99 0.33
CA TYR A 86 11.36 -7.82 -0.27
C TYR A 86 11.41 -7.14 -1.65
N THR A 87 12.11 -6.01 -1.76
CA THR A 87 12.26 -5.31 -3.05
C THR A 87 13.01 -6.16 -4.07
N GLN A 88 14.06 -6.90 -3.64
CA GLN A 88 14.80 -7.82 -4.50
C GLN A 88 13.88 -8.89 -5.11
N ASN A 89 13.01 -9.49 -4.30
CA ASN A 89 12.08 -10.54 -4.74
C ASN A 89 11.06 -10.00 -5.76
N LEU A 90 10.51 -8.80 -5.52
CA LEU A 90 9.59 -8.13 -6.44
C LEU A 90 10.27 -7.81 -7.78
N VAL A 91 11.46 -7.21 -7.75
CA VAL A 91 12.22 -6.83 -8.96
C VAL A 91 12.64 -8.07 -9.74
N GLN A 92 13.11 -9.11 -9.07
CA GLN A 92 13.50 -10.36 -9.74
C GLN A 92 12.31 -10.99 -10.50
N ALA A 93 11.14 -11.05 -9.88
CA ALA A 93 9.92 -11.53 -10.53
C ALA A 93 9.52 -10.64 -11.73
N ALA A 94 9.62 -9.31 -11.57
CA ALA A 94 9.31 -8.37 -12.63
C ALA A 94 10.22 -8.57 -13.86
N LEU A 95 11.52 -8.68 -13.65
CA LEU A 95 12.49 -8.87 -14.72
C LEU A 95 12.36 -10.25 -15.38
N GLN A 96 12.15 -11.33 -14.58
CA GLN A 96 12.04 -12.69 -15.06
C GLN A 96 10.85 -12.87 -16.03
N HIS A 97 9.75 -12.17 -15.79
CA HIS A 97 8.52 -12.34 -16.55
C HIS A 97 8.16 -11.12 -17.40
N SER A 98 9.03 -10.10 -17.45
CA SER A 98 8.73 -8.80 -18.06
C SER A 98 7.39 -8.23 -17.55
N ALA A 99 7.17 -8.37 -16.24
CA ALA A 99 5.89 -8.03 -15.64
C ALA A 99 5.62 -6.53 -15.68
N ASP A 100 4.37 -6.17 -15.90
CA ASP A 100 3.88 -4.82 -15.77
C ASP A 100 3.54 -4.51 -14.30
N LEU A 101 3.00 -5.53 -13.61
CA LEU A 101 2.72 -5.45 -12.19
C LEU A 101 3.14 -6.74 -11.49
N VAL A 102 3.86 -6.61 -10.37
CA VAL A 102 4.07 -7.71 -9.42
C VAL A 102 3.25 -7.44 -8.17
N ILE A 103 2.54 -8.44 -7.67
CA ILE A 103 1.78 -8.37 -6.42
C ILE A 103 2.26 -9.45 -5.46
N ALA A 104 2.40 -9.09 -4.19
CA ALA A 104 2.83 -9.98 -3.12
C ALA A 104 1.77 -10.08 -2.01
N PRO A 105 1.70 -11.19 -1.27
CA PRO A 105 1.04 -11.21 0.01
C PRO A 105 1.79 -10.33 1.02
N TYR A 106 1.16 -10.03 2.14
CA TYR A 106 1.74 -9.19 3.19
C TYR A 106 1.42 -9.73 4.59
N TRP A 107 2.16 -9.25 5.57
CA TRP A 107 1.89 -9.49 6.98
C TRP A 107 1.05 -8.36 7.56
N MET A 108 -0.11 -8.67 8.11
CA MET A 108 -0.87 -7.75 8.96
C MET A 108 -0.40 -7.92 10.40
N VAL A 109 0.12 -6.84 10.96
CA VAL A 109 0.65 -6.78 12.32
C VAL A 109 -0.33 -5.99 13.19
N ILE A 110 -0.98 -6.65 14.14
CA ILE A 110 -1.96 -6.07 15.04
C ILE A 110 -1.34 -5.96 16.44
N PRO A 111 -0.94 -4.75 16.88
CA PRO A 111 -0.45 -4.56 18.24
C PRO A 111 -1.57 -4.84 19.26
N SER A 112 -1.28 -5.56 20.33
CA SER A 112 -2.27 -5.98 21.34
C SER A 112 -3.03 -4.83 22.02
N ASN A 113 -2.45 -3.63 22.06
CA ASN A 113 -3.09 -2.42 22.62
C ASN A 113 -4.14 -1.80 21.69
N SER A 114 -4.38 -2.38 20.51
CA SER A 114 -5.34 -1.84 19.54
C SER A 114 -6.79 -2.26 19.83
N SER A 115 -7.04 -3.23 20.72
CA SER A 115 -8.40 -3.62 21.10
C SER A 115 -8.91 -2.81 22.30
N LYS A 116 -10.16 -2.31 22.24
CA LYS A 116 -10.83 -1.63 23.37
C LYS A 116 -10.88 -2.49 24.65
N THR A 117 -10.88 -3.80 24.49
CA THR A 117 -10.81 -4.79 25.57
C THR A 117 -9.41 -4.91 26.17
N GLY A 118 -8.34 -4.74 25.39
CA GLY A 118 -6.95 -4.75 25.88
C GLY A 118 -6.67 -3.63 26.87
N HIS A 119 -7.09 -2.42 26.55
CA HIS A 119 -6.88 -1.24 27.42
C HIS A 119 -7.64 -1.35 28.76
N ALA A 120 -8.87 -1.89 28.73
CA ALA A 120 -9.64 -2.12 29.96
C ALA A 120 -9.03 -3.23 30.84
N LEU A 121 -8.44 -4.27 30.22
CA LEU A 121 -7.75 -5.35 30.92
C LEU A 121 -6.44 -4.87 31.56
N GLU A 122 -5.65 -4.07 30.86
CA GLU A 122 -4.41 -3.47 31.38
C GLU A 122 -4.70 -2.58 32.60
N THR A 123 -5.71 -1.70 32.50
CA THR A 123 -6.12 -0.84 33.62
C THR A 123 -6.59 -1.66 34.83
N LEU A 124 -7.26 -2.80 34.59
CA LEU A 124 -7.69 -3.70 35.64
C LEU A 124 -6.52 -4.47 36.26
N GLN A 125 -5.56 -4.94 35.46
CA GLN A 125 -4.35 -5.62 35.92
C GLN A 125 -3.44 -4.69 36.74
N GLU A 126 -3.24 -3.45 36.28
CA GLU A 126 -2.52 -2.42 37.04
C GLU A 126 -3.19 -2.14 38.39
N SER A 127 -4.54 -2.08 38.45
CA SER A 127 -5.28 -1.86 39.69
C SER A 127 -5.20 -3.03 40.67
N LEU A 128 -4.91 -4.24 40.18
CA LEU A 128 -4.77 -5.47 40.96
C LEU A 128 -3.30 -5.81 41.29
N GLY A 129 -2.34 -4.97 40.87
CA GLY A 129 -0.90 -5.22 41.07
C GLY A 129 -0.37 -6.44 40.31
N ILE A 130 -1.04 -6.85 39.23
CA ILE A 130 -0.62 -7.93 38.34
C ILE A 130 0.26 -7.32 37.29
N GLU A 131 1.52 -7.76 37.16
CA GLU A 131 2.37 -7.33 36.06
C GLU A 131 1.69 -7.69 34.72
N PRO A 132 1.46 -6.71 33.83
CA PRO A 132 0.84 -6.98 32.53
C PRO A 132 1.72 -7.97 31.75
N GLU A 133 1.12 -9.04 31.24
CA GLU A 133 1.79 -9.92 30.28
C GLU A 133 2.26 -9.06 29.10
N ALA A 134 3.49 -9.29 28.61
CA ALA A 134 4.01 -8.54 27.47
C ALA A 134 2.99 -8.56 26.31
N PRO A 135 2.68 -7.42 25.70
CA PRO A 135 1.64 -7.30 24.69
C PRO A 135 1.88 -8.31 23.55
N LYS A 136 0.93 -9.22 23.35
CA LYS A 136 0.99 -10.23 22.29
C LYS A 136 0.62 -9.56 20.97
N THR A 137 1.60 -9.33 20.12
CA THR A 137 1.37 -8.87 18.74
C THR A 137 0.82 -10.04 17.93
N GLU A 138 -0.34 -9.87 17.32
CA GLU A 138 -0.90 -10.83 16.37
C GLU A 138 -0.37 -10.53 14.98
N VAL A 139 0.06 -11.57 14.25
CA VAL A 139 0.60 -11.45 12.90
C VAL A 139 -0.13 -12.43 11.99
N HIS A 140 -0.75 -11.90 10.93
CA HIS A 140 -1.51 -12.70 9.96
C HIS A 140 -1.00 -12.46 8.55
N LYS A 141 -0.80 -13.54 7.77
CA LYS A 141 -0.47 -13.44 6.35
C LYS A 141 -1.73 -13.23 5.53
N TYR A 142 -1.73 -12.20 4.68
CA TYR A 142 -2.79 -11.90 3.73
C TYR A 142 -2.30 -11.98 2.29
N GLY A 143 -3.04 -12.70 1.45
CA GLY A 143 -2.79 -12.83 0.02
C GLY A 143 -3.70 -13.91 -0.54
N PHE A 144 -4.38 -13.63 -1.66
CA PHE A 144 -5.41 -14.50 -2.22
C PHE A 144 -5.04 -15.01 -3.61
N LEU A 145 -4.21 -14.27 -4.35
CA LEU A 145 -3.81 -14.64 -5.68
C LEU A 145 -2.73 -15.74 -5.59
N PRO A 146 -2.95 -16.95 -6.13
CA PRO A 146 -1.91 -17.97 -6.19
C PRO A 146 -0.67 -17.46 -6.93
N GLN A 147 0.49 -18.04 -6.61
CA GLN A 147 1.71 -17.75 -7.36
C GLN A 147 1.52 -18.07 -8.84
N GLY A 148 1.92 -17.16 -9.72
CA GLY A 148 1.81 -17.37 -11.16
C GLY A 148 1.92 -16.10 -11.99
N VAL A 149 1.85 -16.28 -13.29
CA VAL A 149 1.78 -15.23 -14.29
C VAL A 149 0.37 -15.19 -14.84
N TYR A 150 -0.22 -14.01 -14.91
CA TYR A 150 -1.61 -13.81 -15.31
C TYR A 150 -1.69 -12.78 -16.45
N SER A 151 -2.59 -13.02 -17.40
CA SER A 151 -3.03 -11.97 -18.32
C SER A 151 -3.87 -10.93 -17.58
N ARG A 152 -4.10 -9.79 -18.22
CA ARG A 152 -5.01 -8.75 -17.70
C ARG A 152 -6.38 -9.33 -17.36
N GLU A 153 -6.95 -10.11 -18.27
CA GLU A 153 -8.28 -10.70 -18.11
C GLU A 153 -8.33 -11.70 -16.97
N ASP A 154 -7.32 -12.55 -16.82
CA ASP A 154 -7.26 -13.55 -15.74
C ASP A 154 -7.05 -12.86 -14.37
N TYR A 155 -6.20 -11.83 -14.32
CA TYR A 155 -6.04 -11.04 -13.10
C TYR A 155 -7.34 -10.30 -12.74
N ALA A 156 -8.01 -9.69 -13.72
CA ALA A 156 -9.28 -9.01 -13.53
C ALA A 156 -10.37 -9.96 -13.02
N ARG A 157 -10.50 -11.17 -13.58
CA ARG A 157 -11.45 -12.19 -13.10
C ARG A 157 -11.16 -12.59 -11.65
N ARG A 158 -9.88 -12.73 -11.28
CA ARG A 158 -9.48 -13.03 -9.88
C ARG A 158 -9.81 -11.90 -8.93
N LEU A 159 -9.55 -10.65 -9.34
CA LEU A 159 -9.86 -9.47 -8.55
C LEU A 159 -11.37 -9.40 -8.27
N MET A 160 -12.24 -9.67 -9.26
CA MET A 160 -13.69 -9.64 -9.10
C MET A 160 -14.24 -10.72 -8.16
N GLN A 161 -13.51 -11.79 -7.88
CA GLN A 161 -13.93 -12.75 -6.84
C GLN A 161 -13.89 -12.12 -5.43
N GLN A 162 -13.08 -11.07 -5.25
CA GLN A 162 -12.93 -10.33 -3.99
C GLN A 162 -12.71 -8.83 -4.25
N PRO A 163 -13.67 -8.13 -4.89
CA PRO A 163 -13.47 -6.79 -5.44
C PRO A 163 -13.21 -5.71 -4.38
N ALA A 164 -13.70 -5.92 -3.16
CA ALA A 164 -13.49 -5.01 -2.03
C ALA A 164 -12.33 -5.45 -1.12
N SER A 165 -11.49 -6.38 -1.58
CA SER A 165 -10.38 -6.89 -0.76
C SER A 165 -9.27 -5.84 -0.67
N PHE A 166 -8.82 -5.62 0.55
CA PHE A 166 -7.69 -4.75 0.85
C PHE A 166 -6.42 -5.19 0.10
N TYR A 167 -6.24 -6.49 -0.13
CA TYR A 167 -5.13 -7.08 -0.86
C TYR A 167 -4.97 -6.52 -2.29
N TYR A 168 -6.08 -6.38 -3.04
CA TYR A 168 -6.06 -5.81 -4.39
C TYR A 168 -6.10 -4.27 -4.38
N GLY A 169 -6.67 -3.67 -3.33
CA GLY A 169 -6.90 -2.23 -3.26
C GLY A 169 -5.66 -1.41 -2.92
N VAL A 170 -4.78 -1.89 -2.04
CA VAL A 170 -3.61 -1.14 -1.56
C VAL A 170 -2.50 -1.05 -2.59
N LEU A 171 -1.59 -0.08 -2.42
CA LEU A 171 -0.47 0.15 -3.34
C LEU A 171 0.80 -0.59 -2.92
N TRP A 172 1.10 -0.60 -1.64
CA TRP A 172 2.40 -0.95 -1.07
C TRP A 172 2.77 -2.44 -1.15
N ASN A 173 1.83 -3.32 -1.48
CA ASN A 173 2.11 -4.73 -1.76
C ASN A 173 2.40 -5.03 -3.23
N LYS A 174 2.69 -3.99 -4.02
CA LYS A 174 2.87 -4.09 -5.46
C LYS A 174 4.11 -3.37 -5.95
N LEU A 175 4.62 -3.83 -7.09
CA LEU A 175 5.65 -3.17 -7.89
C LEU A 175 5.05 -2.87 -9.27
N TYR A 176 5.11 -1.60 -9.69
CA TYR A 176 4.48 -1.10 -10.91
C TYR A 176 5.53 -0.71 -11.94
N ARG A 177 5.37 -1.10 -13.21
CA ARG A 177 6.19 -0.59 -14.30
C ARG A 177 5.89 0.90 -14.51
N ARG A 178 6.89 1.76 -14.31
CA ARG A 178 6.74 3.22 -14.37
C ARG A 178 6.29 3.72 -15.76
N GLU A 179 6.76 3.11 -16.83
CA GLU A 179 6.42 3.46 -18.21
C GLU A 179 4.89 3.49 -18.43
N ILE A 180 4.16 2.49 -17.93
CA ILE A 180 2.70 2.43 -18.03
C ILE A 180 2.04 3.62 -17.34
N ILE A 181 2.55 4.02 -16.17
CA ILE A 181 2.05 5.19 -15.44
C ILE A 181 2.29 6.46 -16.24
N ALA A 182 3.49 6.62 -16.78
CA ALA A 182 3.91 7.83 -17.49
C ALA A 182 3.19 7.99 -18.84
N GLU A 183 3.13 6.94 -19.66
CA GLU A 183 2.52 6.98 -20.99
C GLU A 183 1.01 7.21 -20.94
N ASN A 184 0.35 6.67 -19.93
CA ASN A 184 -1.10 6.79 -19.77
C ASN A 184 -1.52 7.91 -18.80
N GLN A 185 -0.54 8.71 -18.31
CA GLN A 185 -0.77 9.83 -17.41
C GLN A 185 -1.57 9.42 -16.17
N LEU A 186 -1.30 8.22 -15.64
CA LEU A 186 -1.98 7.70 -14.46
C LEU A 186 -1.55 8.47 -13.22
N GLY A 187 -2.51 8.76 -12.34
CA GLY A 187 -2.26 9.48 -11.11
C GLY A 187 -3.41 9.32 -10.11
N PHE A 188 -3.20 9.91 -8.95
CA PHE A 188 -4.18 9.91 -7.87
C PHE A 188 -5.11 11.12 -8.02
N ALA A 189 -6.43 10.91 -7.94
CA ALA A 189 -7.43 11.97 -8.02
C ALA A 189 -7.41 12.80 -6.72
N PRO A 190 -7.11 14.13 -6.78
CA PRO A 190 -6.94 14.96 -5.56
C PRO A 190 -8.23 15.13 -4.76
N ASP A 191 -9.38 15.04 -5.42
CA ASP A 191 -10.69 15.28 -4.82
C ASP A 191 -11.34 14.00 -4.26
N VAL A 192 -10.64 12.85 -4.36
CA VAL A 192 -11.07 11.58 -3.78
C VAL A 192 -10.33 11.37 -2.47
N HIS A 193 -11.08 11.33 -1.37
CA HIS A 193 -10.53 11.15 -0.03
C HIS A 193 -10.63 9.72 0.49
N TRP A 194 -11.17 8.82 -0.30
CA TRP A 194 -11.33 7.41 0.03
C TRP A 194 -11.29 6.57 -1.24
N ALA A 195 -10.61 5.43 -1.18
CA ALA A 195 -10.41 4.54 -2.32
C ALA A 195 -9.50 5.09 -3.45
N GLU A 196 -8.71 6.13 -3.21
CA GLU A 196 -7.75 6.67 -4.18
C GLU A 196 -6.77 5.62 -4.70
N ASP A 197 -6.35 4.70 -3.83
CA ASP A 197 -5.49 3.57 -4.15
C ASP A 197 -6.17 2.60 -5.11
N LEU A 198 -7.44 2.28 -4.84
CA LEU A 198 -8.22 1.40 -5.69
C LEU A 198 -8.47 2.02 -7.07
N LEU A 199 -8.78 3.32 -7.12
CA LEU A 199 -8.94 4.07 -8.37
C LEU A 199 -7.67 4.00 -9.22
N PHE A 200 -6.51 4.23 -8.60
CA PHE A 200 -5.22 4.12 -9.26
C PHE A 200 -4.97 2.69 -9.78
N ASN A 201 -5.21 1.68 -8.96
CA ASN A 201 -5.05 0.27 -9.35
C ASN A 201 -5.99 -0.12 -10.51
N MET A 202 -7.22 0.37 -10.52
CA MET A 202 -8.18 0.10 -11.60
C MET A 202 -7.76 0.79 -12.91
N GLY A 203 -7.29 2.04 -12.84
CA GLY A 203 -6.72 2.73 -14.00
C GLY A 203 -5.47 2.02 -14.54
N TYR A 204 -4.60 1.52 -13.65
CA TYR A 204 -3.41 0.77 -14.04
C TYR A 204 -3.76 -0.57 -14.70
N LEU A 205 -4.77 -1.27 -14.21
CA LEU A 205 -5.28 -2.53 -14.77
C LEU A 205 -5.67 -2.39 -16.24
N GLU A 206 -6.21 -1.26 -16.67
CA GLU A 206 -6.64 -1.04 -18.07
C GLU A 206 -5.48 -1.03 -19.07
N HIS A 207 -4.26 -0.73 -18.61
CA HIS A 207 -3.09 -0.53 -19.47
C HIS A 207 -2.01 -1.61 -19.31
N ALA A 208 -2.00 -2.31 -18.20
CA ALA A 208 -1.06 -3.41 -17.93
C ALA A 208 -1.53 -4.72 -18.58
N GLU A 209 -0.60 -5.58 -19.01
CA GLU A 209 -0.89 -6.84 -19.68
C GLU A 209 -0.39 -8.05 -18.91
N VAL A 210 0.77 -7.93 -18.25
CA VAL A 210 1.44 -9.04 -17.55
C VAL A 210 1.46 -8.78 -16.06
N PHE A 211 0.73 -9.61 -15.32
CA PHE A 211 0.62 -9.57 -13.87
C PHE A 211 1.31 -10.79 -13.26
N VAL A 212 2.14 -10.58 -12.25
CA VAL A 212 2.85 -11.67 -11.58
C VAL A 212 2.51 -11.66 -10.10
N SER A 213 2.12 -12.81 -9.57
CA SER A 213 1.96 -13.02 -8.13
C SER A 213 3.11 -13.84 -7.58
N ILE A 214 3.78 -13.34 -6.54
CA ILE A 214 4.83 -14.05 -5.82
C ILE A 214 4.32 -14.56 -4.46
N PRO A 215 4.92 -15.63 -3.89
CA PRO A 215 4.48 -16.19 -2.62
C PRO A 215 5.06 -15.46 -1.39
N ASP A 216 6.08 -14.62 -1.59
CA ASP A 216 6.88 -14.04 -0.53
C ASP A 216 6.19 -12.81 0.07
N ALA A 217 5.86 -12.89 1.36
CA ALA A 217 5.27 -11.79 2.11
C ALA A 217 6.39 -11.04 2.84
N GLY A 218 6.86 -9.94 2.26
CA GLY A 218 7.95 -9.15 2.84
C GLY A 218 7.53 -7.74 3.28
N TYR A 219 6.26 -7.39 3.16
CA TYR A 219 5.70 -6.14 3.65
C TYR A 219 4.91 -6.37 4.94
N HIS A 220 5.20 -5.59 5.98
CA HIS A 220 4.55 -5.65 7.28
C HIS A 220 3.66 -4.41 7.45
N TYR A 221 2.37 -4.60 7.19
CA TYR A 221 1.35 -3.57 7.44
C TYR A 221 1.04 -3.51 8.93
N ILE A 222 1.38 -2.40 9.57
CA ILE A 222 1.22 -2.22 11.01
C ILE A 222 -0.09 -1.49 11.29
N GLN A 223 -1.07 -2.19 11.89
CA GLN A 223 -2.33 -1.56 12.26
C GLN A 223 -2.12 -0.53 13.36
N ASN A 224 -2.23 0.74 13.00
CA ASN A 224 -2.20 1.84 13.96
C ASN A 224 -3.64 2.28 14.29
N PRO A 225 -4.08 2.19 15.58
CA PRO A 225 -5.43 2.62 15.98
C PRO A 225 -5.72 4.10 15.70
N LYS A 226 -4.66 4.91 15.51
CA LYS A 226 -4.75 6.34 15.17
C LYS A 226 -4.67 6.60 13.66
N SER A 227 -4.62 5.57 12.83
CA SER A 227 -4.61 5.70 11.37
C SER A 227 -5.88 6.37 10.87
N ILE A 228 -5.76 7.11 9.78
CA ILE A 228 -6.87 7.78 9.09
C ILE A 228 -7.99 6.79 8.73
N CYS A 229 -7.63 5.57 8.34
CA CYS A 229 -8.57 4.49 8.03
C CYS A 229 -9.50 4.11 9.19
N HIS A 230 -9.10 4.34 10.44
CA HIS A 230 -9.91 4.04 11.62
C HIS A 230 -10.68 5.23 12.19
N THR A 231 -10.30 6.47 11.84
CA THR A 231 -10.84 7.69 12.46
C THR A 231 -11.90 8.41 11.62
N GLN A 232 -12.02 8.10 10.33
CA GLN A 232 -12.92 8.79 9.39
C GLN A 232 -14.09 7.92 8.89
N ILE A 233 -14.74 7.15 9.77
CA ILE A 233 -15.93 6.37 9.39
C ILE A 233 -17.15 7.30 9.42
N ASP A 234 -17.52 7.85 8.25
CA ASP A 234 -18.82 8.47 8.01
C ASP A 234 -19.75 7.49 7.27
N LEU A 235 -20.89 7.13 7.90
CA LEU A 235 -21.85 6.19 7.33
C LEU A 235 -22.47 6.66 6.01
N ARG A 236 -22.62 7.97 5.79
CA ARG A 236 -23.08 8.53 4.52
C ARG A 236 -22.00 8.41 3.44
N GLY A 237 -20.78 8.76 3.78
CA GLY A 237 -19.62 8.60 2.91
C GLY A 237 -19.40 7.16 2.48
N ILE A 238 -19.63 6.17 3.37
CA ILE A 238 -19.52 4.74 3.02
C ILE A 238 -20.51 4.34 1.90
N VAL A 239 -21.75 4.80 1.92
CA VAL A 239 -22.77 4.43 0.90
C VAL A 239 -22.45 5.11 -0.43
N GLU A 240 -22.11 6.39 -0.41
CA GLU A 240 -21.73 7.14 -1.61
C GLU A 240 -20.46 6.56 -2.24
N ASN A 241 -19.45 6.25 -1.42
CA ASN A 241 -18.21 5.62 -1.84
C ASN A 241 -18.40 4.22 -2.43
N LYS A 242 -19.24 3.37 -1.83
CA LYS A 242 -19.57 2.06 -2.39
C LYS A 242 -20.23 2.15 -3.76
N THR A 243 -21.10 3.13 -3.96
CA THR A 243 -21.76 3.37 -5.25
C THR A 243 -20.74 3.81 -6.30
N GLN A 244 -19.82 4.70 -5.96
CA GLN A 244 -18.75 5.17 -6.84
C GLN A 244 -17.76 4.05 -7.20
N VAL A 245 -17.37 3.24 -6.21
CA VAL A 245 -16.51 2.06 -6.43
C VAL A 245 -17.20 1.06 -7.33
N PHE A 246 -18.48 0.76 -7.12
CA PHE A 246 -19.23 -0.15 -7.99
C PHE A 246 -19.32 0.38 -9.42
N GLN A 247 -19.60 1.68 -9.58
CA GLN A 247 -19.66 2.31 -10.89
C GLN A 247 -18.30 2.22 -11.62
N LEU A 248 -17.19 2.47 -10.91
CA LEU A 248 -15.85 2.33 -11.44
C LEU A 248 -15.58 0.90 -11.94
N PHE A 249 -15.87 -0.11 -11.11
CA PHE A 249 -15.72 -1.51 -11.51
C PHE A 249 -16.53 -1.80 -12.78
N LYS A 250 -17.79 -1.37 -12.82
CA LYS A 250 -18.65 -1.55 -13.98
C LYS A 250 -18.02 -0.93 -15.23
N GLU A 251 -17.52 0.30 -15.15
CA GLU A 251 -16.90 1.01 -16.29
C GLU A 251 -15.63 0.31 -16.76
N VAL A 252 -14.71 -0.01 -15.86
CA VAL A 252 -13.46 -0.68 -16.19
C VAL A 252 -13.74 -2.06 -16.81
N TYR A 253 -14.58 -2.88 -16.17
CA TYR A 253 -14.89 -4.22 -16.67
C TYR A 253 -15.68 -4.21 -17.96
N THR A 254 -16.48 -3.17 -18.21
CA THR A 254 -17.14 -2.96 -19.53
C THR A 254 -16.09 -2.67 -20.60
N ARG A 255 -15.11 -1.79 -20.32
CA ARG A 255 -14.01 -1.51 -21.25
C ARG A 255 -13.13 -2.73 -21.53
N LEU A 256 -12.93 -3.57 -20.53
CA LEU A 256 -12.20 -4.84 -20.68
C LEU A 256 -13.03 -5.94 -21.37
N GLY A 257 -14.31 -5.72 -21.64
CA GLY A 257 -15.20 -6.74 -22.22
C GLY A 257 -15.59 -7.88 -21.27
N LEU A 258 -15.35 -7.72 -19.97
CA LEU A 258 -15.55 -8.76 -18.95
C LEU A 258 -16.83 -8.57 -18.10
N TYR A 259 -17.53 -7.46 -18.28
CA TYR A 259 -18.66 -7.12 -17.40
C TYR A 259 -19.80 -8.14 -17.47
N GLU A 260 -20.15 -8.56 -18.70
CA GLU A 260 -21.24 -9.54 -18.92
C GLU A 260 -20.90 -10.93 -18.37
N GLU A 261 -19.62 -11.33 -18.35
CA GLU A 261 -19.18 -12.62 -17.80
C GLU A 261 -19.34 -12.70 -16.27
N LEU A 262 -19.35 -11.55 -15.60
CA LEU A 262 -19.30 -11.44 -14.15
C LEU A 262 -20.66 -11.16 -13.53
N GLN A 263 -21.71 -11.01 -14.35
CA GLN A 263 -23.08 -10.95 -13.84
C GLN A 263 -23.52 -12.32 -13.33
N PRO A 264 -24.28 -12.39 -12.23
CA PRO A 264 -24.92 -13.64 -11.84
C PRO A 264 -25.72 -14.17 -13.02
N GLN A 265 -25.44 -15.38 -13.47
CA GLN A 265 -26.31 -16.07 -14.41
C GLN A 265 -27.57 -16.44 -13.62
N ASP A 266 -28.73 -15.88 -14.02
CA ASP A 266 -30.04 -16.18 -13.48
C ASP A 266 -30.40 -17.69 -13.56
#